data_4c7759318ccdb675c0ef3a75a74615cd
#
_entry.id   4c7759318ccdb675c0ef3a75a74615cd
#
_cell.length_a   1.000
_cell.length_b   1.000
_cell.length_c   1.000
_cell.angle_alpha   90.00
_cell.angle_beta   90.00
_cell.angle_gamma   90.00
#
_symmetry.space_group_name_H-M   'P 1'
#
loop_
_entity.id
_entity.type
_entity.pdbx_description
1 polymer ?
#
loop_
_entity_poly.entity_id
_entity_poly.type
_entity_poly.pdbx_seq_one_letter_code
_entity_poly.pdbx_strand_id
1 'polypeptide(L)'
;MAISRRTVLRTSLAALSLGVSATRGWAAANRTDVIVIGAGFAGLNAAAQLRDQGLRVLVLEAARRPGGRSHTAHHLDSRIELGASQIGPMYARVRDVATRLGVKLSPGAHINAPYCYVLGEQIIGAKAWTASPHNPLEGKEREVGPQALSAFYVERRSPFEALDDWLTPRAAEFDLSLGQWLQRQGASPAAQRIIDHTLGNPGLDNVGLLRMLQEATRSRADVKAIAAMPNMEGKDVYERFAITSSHVVGGTSVLTDRMAAALGDGVRLRHKVTSIDLDPTGCEVRCEDGSRHLARRVIVAVPFAALRNVAITPSLNGAQADAVRRMPYNNQSQVWLRIKAPYWEDDGLEASMWTDGPFSLIRQQLEYDGKRELMSVLSFGNKSKAVDALSPADRGRLAIDYIEKVRPSTRGKLEFIGVHSWAQDPLQGGCSHAFLPWRGAAWANTLNKPHHQLYFAGEHTRRLEVGMEAAMESGERAALEVLESLG
;
A
#
# COMPACT_ATOMS: atom_id res chain seq x y z
N MET A 1 56.58 -24.74 55.74
CA MET A 1 55.70 -25.71 55.06
C MET A 1 55.53 -25.25 53.65
N ALA A 2 56.18 -25.88 52.66
CA ALA A 2 56.15 -25.47 51.26
C ALA A 2 55.04 -26.23 50.58
N ILE A 3 54.05 -25.48 50.04
CA ILE A 3 52.95 -26.05 49.27
C ILE A 3 53.46 -26.27 47.84
N SER A 4 53.47 -27.56 47.47
CA SER A 4 53.98 -28.06 46.20
C SER A 4 53.24 -27.53 45.00
N ARG A 5 53.99 -27.08 43.98
CA ARG A 5 53.48 -26.60 42.68
C ARG A 5 52.61 -27.59 41.86
N ARG A 6 52.47 -28.84 42.35
CA ARG A 6 51.64 -29.86 41.69
C ARG A 6 50.15 -29.84 42.09
N THR A 7 49.76 -29.15 43.14
CA THR A 7 48.35 -29.08 43.62
C THR A 7 47.59 -27.93 42.97
N VAL A 8 48.31 -26.91 42.49
CA VAL A 8 47.67 -25.75 41.81
C VAL A 8 47.29 -26.04 40.35
N LEU A 9 47.90 -27.03 39.70
CA LEU A 9 47.67 -27.40 38.31
C LEU A 9 46.50 -28.38 38.09
N ARG A 10 45.93 -28.94 39.14
CA ARG A 10 44.77 -29.86 39.04
C ARG A 10 43.43 -29.20 39.30
N THR A 11 43.40 -28.00 39.84
CA THR A 11 42.16 -27.23 40.05
C THR A 11 41.88 -26.23 38.94
N SER A 12 42.83 -25.98 38.02
CA SER A 12 42.64 -25.06 36.90
C SER A 12 42.19 -25.73 35.60
N LEU A 13 42.11 -27.05 35.53
CA LEU A 13 41.63 -27.78 34.32
C LEU A 13 40.20 -28.31 34.44
N ALA A 14 39.53 -28.12 35.59
CA ALA A 14 38.12 -28.50 35.75
C ALA A 14 37.15 -27.34 35.52
N ALA A 15 37.63 -26.11 35.26
CA ALA A 15 36.78 -24.92 35.02
C ALA A 15 36.70 -24.50 33.54
N LEU A 16 37.32 -25.24 32.60
CA LEU A 16 37.37 -24.91 31.17
C LEU A 16 36.60 -25.90 30.28
N SER A 17 35.82 -26.81 30.82
CA SER A 17 35.01 -27.76 30.05
C SER A 17 33.50 -27.69 30.32
N LEU A 18 33.01 -26.59 30.87
CA LEU A 18 31.60 -26.25 30.93
C LEU A 18 31.31 -25.01 30.04
N GLY A 19 31.86 -25.00 28.86
CA GLY A 19 31.26 -24.35 27.68
C GLY A 19 30.06 -25.19 27.32
N VAL A 20 29.03 -25.15 28.16
CA VAL A 20 27.70 -25.65 27.86
C VAL A 20 27.24 -24.86 26.67
N SER A 21 27.28 -25.46 25.50
CA SER A 21 26.30 -25.20 24.46
C SER A 21 24.95 -25.42 25.13
N ALA A 22 24.39 -24.36 25.74
CA ALA A 22 23.02 -24.30 26.10
C ALA A 22 22.25 -24.33 24.75
N THR A 23 22.08 -25.55 24.22
CA THR A 23 20.97 -25.80 23.31
C THR A 23 19.76 -25.30 24.08
N ARG A 24 19.25 -24.12 23.70
CA ARG A 24 18.00 -23.58 24.20
C ARG A 24 16.92 -24.59 23.83
N GLY A 25 16.75 -25.60 24.68
CA GLY A 25 15.60 -26.51 24.64
C GLY A 25 14.38 -25.66 24.93
N TRP A 26 13.74 -25.20 23.88
CA TRP A 26 12.55 -24.39 23.95
C TRP A 26 11.42 -25.27 24.42
N ALA A 27 10.95 -25.03 25.65
CA ALA A 27 9.91 -25.87 26.27
C ALA A 27 8.68 -25.92 25.32
N ALA A 28 8.33 -27.12 24.89
CA ALA A 28 7.30 -27.40 23.89
C ALA A 28 5.88 -26.91 24.28
N ALA A 29 5.63 -26.69 25.59
CA ALA A 29 4.29 -26.43 26.12
C ALA A 29 3.69 -25.05 25.77
N ASN A 30 4.51 -24.03 25.42
CA ASN A 30 4.04 -22.66 25.12
C ASN A 30 4.41 -22.19 23.72
N ARG A 31 4.70 -23.09 22.79
CA ARG A 31 5.13 -22.75 21.45
C ARG A 31 3.96 -22.65 20.50
N THR A 32 3.79 -21.51 19.84
CA THR A 32 2.89 -21.31 18.69
C THR A 32 3.44 -22.01 17.46
N ASP A 33 2.60 -22.50 16.56
CA ASP A 33 3.10 -23.08 15.31
C ASP A 33 3.60 -21.98 14.38
N VAL A 34 2.82 -20.88 14.23
CA VAL A 34 3.20 -19.75 13.39
C VAL A 34 2.90 -18.43 14.09
N ILE A 35 3.87 -17.51 14.05
CA ILE A 35 3.68 -16.11 14.39
C ILE A 35 3.53 -15.32 13.10
N VAL A 36 2.49 -14.48 13.02
CA VAL A 36 2.29 -13.51 11.93
C VAL A 36 2.54 -12.11 12.48
N ILE A 37 3.43 -11.36 11.86
CA ILE A 37 3.76 -9.99 12.25
C ILE A 37 3.04 -9.01 11.35
N GLY A 38 2.05 -8.29 11.90
CA GLY A 38 1.18 -7.34 11.21
C GLY A 38 -0.24 -7.88 11.00
N ALA A 39 -1.25 -7.13 11.47
CA ALA A 39 -2.67 -7.42 11.31
C ALA A 39 -3.33 -6.61 10.18
N GLY A 40 -2.63 -6.42 9.05
CA GLY A 40 -3.21 -5.96 7.79
C GLY A 40 -3.91 -7.10 7.03
N PHE A 41 -4.50 -6.81 5.87
CA PHE A 41 -5.16 -7.83 5.03
C PHE A 41 -4.29 -9.07 4.79
N ALA A 42 -3.00 -8.88 4.47
CA ALA A 42 -2.08 -9.99 4.21
C ALA A 42 -1.90 -10.90 5.44
N GLY A 43 -1.60 -10.30 6.60
CA GLY A 43 -1.36 -11.07 7.83
C GLY A 43 -2.61 -11.74 8.36
N LEU A 44 -3.76 -11.03 8.35
CA LEU A 44 -5.04 -11.61 8.79
C LEU A 44 -5.48 -12.75 7.87
N ASN A 45 -5.29 -12.63 6.56
CA ASN A 45 -5.60 -13.70 5.61
C ASN A 45 -4.68 -14.91 5.81
N ALA A 46 -3.38 -14.70 5.94
CA ALA A 46 -2.43 -15.78 6.22
C ALA A 46 -2.78 -16.50 7.54
N ALA A 47 -3.10 -15.75 8.59
CA ALA A 47 -3.48 -16.32 9.88
C ALA A 47 -4.77 -17.14 9.80
N ALA A 48 -5.78 -16.67 9.07
CA ALA A 48 -7.04 -17.39 8.87
C ALA A 48 -6.79 -18.71 8.13
N GLN A 49 -6.06 -18.69 7.01
CA GLN A 49 -5.73 -19.88 6.21
C GLN A 49 -5.00 -20.94 7.06
N LEU A 50 -4.02 -20.53 7.86
CA LEU A 50 -3.27 -21.43 8.71
C LEU A 50 -4.13 -22.03 9.85
N ARG A 51 -5.03 -21.23 10.44
CA ARG A 51 -5.97 -21.72 11.47
C ARG A 51 -6.98 -22.70 10.92
N ASP A 52 -7.45 -22.48 9.70
CA ASP A 52 -8.36 -23.41 9.01
C ASP A 52 -7.70 -24.77 8.78
N GLN A 53 -6.36 -24.85 8.75
CA GLN A 53 -5.56 -26.08 8.70
C GLN A 53 -5.19 -26.62 10.12
N GLY A 54 -5.78 -26.07 11.16
CA GLY A 54 -5.59 -26.57 12.54
C GLY A 54 -4.32 -26.08 13.25
N LEU A 55 -3.57 -25.15 12.68
CA LEU A 55 -2.35 -24.62 13.31
C LEU A 55 -2.68 -23.57 14.38
N ARG A 56 -1.85 -23.53 15.44
CA ARG A 56 -1.89 -22.48 16.46
C ARG A 56 -1.16 -21.24 15.92
N VAL A 57 -1.91 -20.19 15.65
CA VAL A 57 -1.41 -18.95 15.04
C VAL A 57 -1.55 -17.79 16.02
N LEU A 58 -0.49 -16.99 16.15
CA LEU A 58 -0.46 -15.75 16.90
C LEU A 58 -0.14 -14.59 15.96
N VAL A 59 -1.02 -13.60 15.88
CA VAL A 59 -0.80 -12.36 15.14
C VAL A 59 -0.36 -11.26 16.09
N LEU A 60 0.79 -10.62 15.82
CA LEU A 60 1.32 -9.49 16.59
C LEU A 60 1.20 -8.20 15.77
N GLU A 61 0.45 -7.24 16.28
CA GLU A 61 0.20 -5.95 15.64
C GLU A 61 0.70 -4.81 16.52
N ALA A 62 1.50 -3.91 15.94
CA ALA A 62 2.07 -2.77 16.66
C ALA A 62 1.02 -1.69 16.98
N ALA A 63 0.03 -1.51 16.11
CA ALA A 63 -1.00 -0.50 16.28
C ALA A 63 -2.06 -0.91 17.32
N ARG A 64 -2.93 0.07 17.66
CA ARG A 64 -4.11 -0.15 18.53
C ARG A 64 -5.31 -0.73 17.77
N ARG A 65 -5.19 -0.93 16.47
CA ARG A 65 -6.22 -1.43 15.56
C ARG A 65 -5.62 -2.36 14.52
N PRO A 66 -6.39 -3.32 13.99
CA PRO A 66 -5.98 -4.05 12.79
C PRO A 66 -6.15 -3.18 11.54
N GLY A 67 -5.82 -3.71 10.37
CA GLY A 67 -6.10 -3.15 9.05
C GLY A 67 -4.89 -2.49 8.36
N GLY A 68 -3.88 -2.05 9.12
CA GLY A 68 -2.71 -1.39 8.52
C GLY A 68 -3.10 -0.19 7.67
N ARG A 69 -2.80 -0.23 6.36
CA ARG A 69 -3.13 0.81 5.37
C ARG A 69 -4.58 0.81 4.86
N SER A 70 -5.44 -0.04 5.40
CA SER A 70 -6.88 0.05 5.31
C SER A 70 -7.39 0.71 6.60
N HIS A 71 -7.91 1.92 6.50
CA HIS A 71 -8.26 2.72 7.68
C HIS A 71 -9.40 3.68 7.39
N THR A 72 -10.53 3.42 8.03
CA THR A 72 -11.65 4.34 8.08
C THR A 72 -11.47 5.30 9.26
N ALA A 73 -11.58 6.60 9.02
CA ALA A 73 -11.31 7.63 10.05
C ALA A 73 -12.55 7.91 10.92
N HIS A 74 -13.05 6.92 11.65
CA HIS A 74 -14.25 7.03 12.49
C HIS A 74 -14.22 8.21 13.47
N HIS A 75 -13.03 8.66 13.87
CA HIS A 75 -12.85 9.80 14.77
C HIS A 75 -13.08 11.16 14.09
N LEU A 76 -13.07 11.22 12.76
CA LEU A 76 -13.36 12.40 11.94
C LEU A 76 -14.77 12.32 11.36
N ASP A 77 -14.99 11.32 10.53
CA ASP A 77 -16.27 10.96 9.91
C ASP A 77 -16.16 9.50 9.45
N SER A 78 -17.14 8.67 9.77
CA SER A 78 -17.12 7.23 9.43
C SER A 78 -17.15 6.93 7.93
N ARG A 79 -17.33 7.94 7.09
CA ARG A 79 -17.28 7.84 5.62
C ARG A 79 -15.89 8.14 5.05
N ILE A 80 -14.96 8.65 5.87
CA ILE A 80 -13.62 9.02 5.44
C ILE A 80 -12.73 7.78 5.39
N GLU A 81 -12.27 7.45 4.19
CA GLU A 81 -11.29 6.41 3.95
C GLU A 81 -9.89 7.02 3.75
N LEU A 82 -9.00 6.77 4.70
CA LEU A 82 -7.62 7.29 4.65
C LEU A 82 -6.72 6.46 3.73
N GLY A 83 -7.10 5.20 3.48
CA GLY A 83 -6.31 4.26 2.68
C GLY A 83 -7.11 3.52 1.62
N ALA A 84 -6.89 2.22 1.55
CA ALA A 84 -7.58 1.35 0.61
C ALA A 84 -9.09 1.30 0.91
N SER A 85 -9.91 1.63 -0.09
CA SER A 85 -11.37 1.73 0.07
C SER A 85 -12.14 1.01 -1.03
N GLN A 86 -11.64 1.02 -2.26
CA GLN A 86 -12.33 0.44 -3.39
C GLN A 86 -12.07 -1.06 -3.53
N ILE A 87 -13.15 -1.82 -3.68
CA ILE A 87 -13.10 -3.25 -3.99
C ILE A 87 -13.47 -3.42 -5.46
N GLY A 88 -12.47 -3.69 -6.28
CA GLY A 88 -12.65 -3.95 -7.71
C GLY A 88 -13.49 -5.21 -7.97
N PRO A 89 -14.05 -5.36 -9.18
CA PRO A 89 -14.86 -6.54 -9.52
C PRO A 89 -14.07 -7.84 -9.47
N MET A 90 -12.77 -7.77 -9.75
CA MET A 90 -11.86 -8.93 -9.78
C MET A 90 -11.19 -9.21 -8.43
N TYR A 91 -11.55 -8.51 -7.35
CA TYR A 91 -11.04 -8.75 -5.99
C TYR A 91 -11.74 -9.97 -5.36
N ALA A 92 -11.47 -11.15 -5.90
CA ALA A 92 -12.18 -12.38 -5.54
C ALA A 92 -11.97 -12.77 -4.07
N ARG A 93 -10.74 -12.68 -3.56
CA ARG A 93 -10.41 -13.03 -2.16
C ARG A 93 -11.04 -12.06 -1.17
N VAL A 94 -10.97 -10.76 -1.47
CA VAL A 94 -11.58 -9.72 -0.62
C VAL A 94 -13.10 -9.91 -0.57
N ARG A 95 -13.75 -10.17 -1.71
CA ARG A 95 -15.20 -10.39 -1.81
C ARG A 95 -15.63 -11.69 -1.10
N ASP A 96 -14.88 -12.76 -1.26
CA ASP A 96 -15.14 -14.03 -0.58
C ASP A 96 -15.08 -13.87 0.95
N VAL A 97 -14.01 -13.25 1.46
CA VAL A 97 -13.86 -13.00 2.90
C VAL A 97 -14.96 -12.08 3.43
N ALA A 98 -15.34 -11.02 2.70
CA ALA A 98 -16.45 -10.17 3.07
C ALA A 98 -17.76 -10.98 3.20
N THR A 99 -18.03 -11.86 2.22
CA THR A 99 -19.21 -12.73 2.22
C THR A 99 -19.20 -13.70 3.40
N ARG A 100 -18.09 -14.41 3.62
CA ARG A 100 -17.97 -15.38 4.74
C ARG A 100 -18.12 -14.73 6.11
N LEU A 101 -17.67 -13.48 6.26
CA LEU A 101 -17.76 -12.74 7.53
C LEU A 101 -19.04 -11.89 7.66
N GLY A 102 -19.98 -11.98 6.70
CA GLY A 102 -21.24 -11.22 6.72
C GLY A 102 -21.05 -9.71 6.60
N VAL A 103 -19.94 -9.26 5.98
CA VAL A 103 -19.66 -7.85 5.75
C VAL A 103 -20.35 -7.40 4.46
N LYS A 104 -21.21 -6.39 4.59
CA LYS A 104 -21.98 -5.86 3.46
C LYS A 104 -21.10 -4.99 2.56
N LEU A 105 -21.19 -5.23 1.26
CA LEU A 105 -20.61 -4.39 0.23
C LEU A 105 -21.72 -3.55 -0.42
N SER A 106 -21.51 -2.24 -0.57
CA SER A 106 -22.40 -1.39 -1.36
C SER A 106 -22.22 -1.67 -2.85
N PRO A 107 -23.27 -1.70 -3.65
CA PRO A 107 -23.14 -1.74 -5.09
C PRO A 107 -22.64 -0.39 -5.61
N GLY A 108 -21.74 -0.43 -6.58
CA GLY A 108 -21.19 0.76 -7.19
C GLY A 108 -20.18 1.50 -6.31
N ALA A 109 -19.04 1.79 -6.88
CA ALA A 109 -18.05 2.65 -6.27
C ALA A 109 -17.57 3.66 -7.31
N HIS A 110 -17.46 4.92 -6.89
CA HIS A 110 -17.02 5.95 -7.81
C HIS A 110 -15.50 5.90 -7.92
N ILE A 111 -15.00 5.47 -9.07
CA ILE A 111 -13.57 5.26 -9.22
C ILE A 111 -12.84 6.51 -9.69
N ASN A 112 -13.37 7.25 -10.63
CA ASN A 112 -12.75 8.48 -11.12
C ASN A 112 -13.83 9.37 -11.72
N ALA A 113 -14.29 10.35 -10.96
CA ALA A 113 -15.07 11.42 -11.53
C ALA A 113 -14.23 12.16 -12.59
N PRO A 114 -14.84 12.69 -13.63
CA PRO A 114 -14.14 13.59 -14.51
C PRO A 114 -13.60 14.79 -13.72
N TYR A 115 -12.46 15.30 -14.16
CA TYR A 115 -11.77 16.41 -13.51
C TYR A 115 -11.85 17.65 -14.37
N CYS A 116 -12.04 18.81 -13.77
CA CYS A 116 -11.54 20.03 -14.35
C CYS A 116 -10.06 20.21 -14.04
N TYR A 117 -9.37 21.04 -14.78
CA TYR A 117 -7.92 21.18 -14.74
C TYR A 117 -7.53 22.61 -14.40
N VAL A 118 -6.70 22.77 -13.38
CA VAL A 118 -6.17 24.06 -12.94
C VAL A 118 -4.72 24.15 -13.38
N LEU A 119 -4.39 25.14 -14.20
CA LEU A 119 -3.05 25.48 -14.66
C LEU A 119 -2.78 26.94 -14.32
N GLY A 120 -1.88 27.16 -13.35
CA GLY A 120 -1.72 28.48 -12.76
C GLY A 120 -3.02 28.96 -12.10
N GLU A 121 -3.61 30.02 -12.65
CA GLU A 121 -4.90 30.57 -12.19
C GLU A 121 -6.08 30.23 -13.15
N GLN A 122 -5.81 29.49 -14.22
CA GLN A 122 -6.82 29.13 -15.20
C GLN A 122 -7.47 27.81 -14.85
N ILE A 123 -8.80 27.78 -14.76
CA ILE A 123 -9.60 26.58 -14.62
C ILE A 123 -10.23 26.20 -15.94
N ILE A 124 -10.10 24.94 -16.34
CA ILE A 124 -10.53 24.42 -17.65
C ILE A 124 -11.38 23.18 -17.39
N GLY A 125 -12.65 23.19 -17.80
CA GLY A 125 -13.52 22.02 -17.71
C GLY A 125 -13.05 20.88 -18.62
N ALA A 126 -13.38 19.64 -18.28
CA ALA A 126 -12.97 18.45 -19.03
C ALA A 126 -13.32 18.52 -20.51
N LYS A 127 -14.52 19.00 -20.83
CA LYS A 127 -15.02 19.13 -22.21
C LYS A 127 -14.22 20.15 -23.05
N ALA A 128 -13.71 21.20 -22.41
CA ALA A 128 -12.95 22.25 -23.05
C ALA A 128 -11.45 21.93 -23.16
N TRP A 129 -10.96 20.91 -22.44
CA TRP A 129 -9.53 20.63 -22.28
C TRP A 129 -8.78 20.50 -23.61
N THR A 130 -9.25 19.62 -24.51
CA THR A 130 -8.60 19.31 -25.78
C THR A 130 -8.39 20.55 -26.65
N ALA A 131 -9.40 21.44 -26.73
CA ALA A 131 -9.37 22.62 -27.56
C ALA A 131 -8.77 23.86 -26.86
N SER A 132 -8.55 23.81 -25.56
CA SER A 132 -8.12 24.97 -24.78
C SER A 132 -6.74 25.49 -25.24
N PRO A 133 -6.58 26.81 -25.42
CA PRO A 133 -5.25 27.39 -25.70
C PRO A 133 -4.28 27.27 -24.51
N HIS A 134 -4.80 27.04 -23.31
CA HIS A 134 -4.01 26.84 -22.10
C HIS A 134 -3.56 25.39 -21.90
N ASN A 135 -4.03 24.46 -22.73
CA ASN A 135 -3.54 23.07 -22.69
C ASN A 135 -2.14 23.01 -23.33
N PRO A 136 -1.07 22.75 -22.55
CA PRO A 136 0.31 22.83 -23.01
C PRO A 136 0.76 21.56 -23.77
N LEU A 137 -0.10 20.55 -23.87
CA LEU A 137 0.18 19.27 -24.48
C LEU A 137 0.10 19.33 -26.00
N GLU A 138 0.70 18.35 -26.68
CA GLU A 138 0.81 18.31 -28.13
C GLU A 138 0.19 17.04 -28.71
N GLY A 139 -0.24 17.12 -29.97
CA GLY A 139 -0.80 15.97 -30.69
C GLY A 139 -1.88 15.22 -29.91
N LYS A 140 -1.76 13.90 -29.82
CA LYS A 140 -2.70 13.03 -29.09
C LYS A 140 -2.69 13.21 -27.56
N GLU A 141 -1.63 13.79 -27.02
CA GLU A 141 -1.57 14.08 -25.58
C GLU A 141 -2.66 15.09 -25.16
N ARG A 142 -3.05 16.01 -26.06
CA ARG A 142 -4.07 17.02 -25.79
C ARG A 142 -5.44 16.43 -25.46
N GLU A 143 -5.69 15.21 -25.93
CA GLU A 143 -6.95 14.49 -25.66
C GLU A 143 -6.96 13.84 -24.28
N VAL A 144 -5.82 13.84 -23.57
CA VAL A 144 -5.63 13.14 -22.30
C VAL A 144 -5.59 14.14 -21.15
N GLY A 145 -6.40 13.94 -20.13
CA GLY A 145 -6.32 14.75 -18.91
C GLY A 145 -5.01 14.53 -18.16
N PRO A 146 -4.49 15.57 -17.49
CA PRO A 146 -3.22 15.52 -16.77
C PRO A 146 -3.04 14.31 -15.85
N GLN A 147 -4.07 13.93 -15.10
CA GLN A 147 -4.05 12.80 -14.18
C GLN A 147 -3.91 11.44 -14.88
N ALA A 148 -4.26 11.36 -16.15
CA ALA A 148 -4.25 10.12 -16.94
C ALA A 148 -3.02 9.98 -17.85
N LEU A 149 -2.15 10.99 -17.94
CA LEU A 149 -0.98 10.96 -18.83
C LEU A 149 -0.01 9.82 -18.52
N SER A 150 0.22 9.51 -17.25
CA SER A 150 1.08 8.38 -16.86
C SER A 150 0.50 7.06 -17.39
N ALA A 151 -0.80 6.83 -17.22
CA ALA A 151 -1.49 5.65 -17.75
C ALA A 151 -1.44 5.60 -19.30
N PHE A 152 -1.62 6.74 -19.96
CA PHE A 152 -1.52 6.83 -21.41
C PHE A 152 -0.19 6.31 -21.96
N TYR A 153 0.92 6.60 -21.29
CA TYR A 153 2.26 6.13 -21.69
C TYR A 153 2.62 4.75 -21.17
N VAL A 154 2.09 4.34 -20.04
CA VAL A 154 2.44 3.06 -19.40
C VAL A 154 1.45 1.97 -19.80
N GLU A 155 0.14 2.18 -19.66
CA GLU A 155 -0.85 1.13 -19.92
C GLU A 155 -1.00 0.79 -21.39
N ARG A 156 -1.11 1.80 -22.25
CA ARG A 156 -1.31 1.59 -23.70
C ARG A 156 -0.09 1.02 -24.40
N ARG A 157 1.09 1.16 -23.83
CA ARG A 157 2.37 0.80 -24.47
C ARG A 157 3.16 -0.26 -23.69
N SER A 158 2.56 -0.82 -22.64
CA SER A 158 3.19 -1.91 -21.89
C SER A 158 3.43 -3.12 -22.81
N PRO A 159 4.64 -3.69 -22.78
CA PRO A 159 5.01 -4.85 -23.57
C PRO A 159 4.53 -6.18 -22.94
N PHE A 160 3.96 -6.14 -21.73
CA PHE A 160 3.51 -7.30 -20.99
C PHE A 160 2.05 -7.59 -21.33
N GLU A 161 1.73 -8.86 -21.56
CA GLU A 161 0.38 -9.34 -21.84
C GLU A 161 -0.15 -10.23 -20.73
N ALA A 162 0.66 -11.16 -20.24
CA ALA A 162 0.32 -12.01 -19.09
C ALA A 162 0.64 -11.29 -17.78
N LEU A 163 -0.11 -11.62 -16.72
CA LEU A 163 0.00 -10.98 -15.41
C LEU A 163 1.36 -11.22 -14.75
N ASP A 164 2.05 -12.28 -15.12
CA ASP A 164 3.35 -12.70 -14.60
C ASP A 164 4.54 -12.37 -15.53
N ASP A 165 4.32 -11.74 -16.69
CA ASP A 165 5.38 -11.36 -17.62
C ASP A 165 6.49 -10.54 -16.94
N TRP A 166 6.13 -9.71 -15.97
CA TRP A 166 7.07 -8.88 -15.22
C TRP A 166 8.00 -9.67 -14.29
N LEU A 167 7.76 -10.97 -14.09
CA LEU A 167 8.58 -11.91 -13.31
C LEU A 167 9.50 -12.76 -14.18
N THR A 168 9.39 -12.64 -15.50
CA THR A 168 10.22 -13.37 -16.46
C THR A 168 11.59 -12.70 -16.66
N PRO A 169 12.59 -13.40 -17.19
CA PRO A 169 13.89 -12.78 -17.54
C PRO A 169 13.77 -11.58 -18.48
N ARG A 170 12.77 -11.55 -19.36
CA ARG A 170 12.49 -10.43 -20.27
C ARG A 170 12.17 -9.13 -19.53
N ALA A 171 11.65 -9.21 -18.31
CA ALA A 171 11.35 -8.02 -17.51
C ALA A 171 12.59 -7.13 -17.24
N ALA A 172 13.80 -7.71 -17.25
CA ALA A 172 15.03 -6.96 -17.07
C ALA A 172 15.26 -5.88 -18.15
N GLU A 173 14.74 -6.06 -19.37
CA GLU A 173 14.81 -5.07 -20.45
C GLU A 173 14.02 -3.79 -20.14
N PHE A 174 13.05 -3.88 -19.22
CA PHE A 174 12.15 -2.82 -18.79
C PHE A 174 12.45 -2.35 -17.36
N ASP A 175 13.54 -2.83 -16.75
CA ASP A 175 13.97 -2.38 -15.42
C ASP A 175 14.75 -1.04 -15.53
N LEU A 176 14.02 -0.01 -15.93
CA LEU A 176 14.54 1.34 -16.21
C LEU A 176 13.70 2.40 -15.50
N SER A 177 14.08 3.67 -15.62
CA SER A 177 13.32 4.76 -15.05
C SER A 177 12.08 5.10 -15.90
N LEU A 178 11.06 5.67 -15.24
CA LEU A 178 9.91 6.23 -15.93
C LEU A 178 10.34 7.33 -16.92
N GLY A 179 11.33 8.16 -16.55
CA GLY A 179 11.87 9.20 -17.45
C GLY A 179 12.41 8.62 -18.74
N GLN A 180 13.25 7.58 -18.66
CA GLN A 180 13.77 6.88 -19.83
C GLN A 180 12.65 6.24 -20.68
N TRP A 181 11.64 5.68 -20.03
CA TRP A 181 10.49 5.14 -20.75
C TRP A 181 9.72 6.21 -21.51
N LEU A 182 9.38 7.32 -20.85
CA LEU A 182 8.66 8.43 -21.45
C LEU A 182 9.40 9.01 -22.67
N GLN A 183 10.73 9.16 -22.57
CA GLN A 183 11.56 9.58 -23.68
C GLN A 183 11.51 8.59 -24.85
N ARG A 184 11.67 7.29 -24.60
CA ARG A 184 11.54 6.23 -25.63
C ARG A 184 10.17 6.22 -26.30
N GLN A 185 9.13 6.62 -25.56
CA GLN A 185 7.75 6.68 -26.07
C GLN A 185 7.42 8.01 -26.76
N GLY A 186 8.35 8.95 -26.83
CA GLY A 186 8.16 10.25 -27.47
C GLY A 186 7.23 11.18 -26.70
N ALA A 187 7.23 11.09 -25.36
CA ALA A 187 6.47 12.01 -24.53
C ALA A 187 7.02 13.43 -24.65
N SER A 188 6.13 14.42 -24.86
CA SER A 188 6.53 15.83 -24.94
C SER A 188 7.13 16.30 -23.61
N PRO A 189 7.97 17.34 -23.62
CA PRO A 189 8.47 17.94 -22.38
C PRO A 189 7.33 18.42 -21.46
N ALA A 190 6.22 18.87 -22.02
CA ALA A 190 5.04 19.26 -21.25
C ALA A 190 4.39 18.07 -20.54
N ALA A 191 4.21 16.95 -21.25
CA ALA A 191 3.68 15.72 -20.66
C ALA A 191 4.58 15.20 -19.54
N GLN A 192 5.90 15.19 -19.75
CA GLN A 192 6.85 14.76 -18.70
C GLN A 192 6.77 15.64 -17.46
N ARG A 193 6.70 16.98 -17.59
CA ARG A 193 6.52 17.88 -16.45
C ARG A 193 5.20 17.64 -15.70
N ILE A 194 4.09 17.42 -16.42
CA ILE A 194 2.78 17.16 -15.81
C ILE A 194 2.78 15.82 -15.07
N ILE A 195 3.39 14.79 -15.64
CA ILE A 195 3.52 13.48 -14.99
C ILE A 195 4.35 13.60 -13.72
N ASP A 196 5.52 14.24 -13.78
CA ASP A 196 6.37 14.45 -12.61
C ASP A 196 5.63 15.24 -11.51
N HIS A 197 4.93 16.31 -11.90
CA HIS A 197 4.11 17.09 -10.99
C HIS A 197 2.97 16.26 -10.34
N THR A 198 2.28 15.44 -11.14
CA THR A 198 1.18 14.56 -10.66
C THR A 198 1.70 13.54 -9.65
N LEU A 199 2.90 12.99 -9.86
CA LEU A 199 3.59 12.10 -8.93
C LEU A 199 4.19 12.82 -7.71
N GLY A 200 4.18 14.15 -7.68
CA GLY A 200 4.68 14.97 -6.58
C GLY A 200 6.14 15.38 -6.72
N ASN A 201 6.63 15.52 -7.94
CA ASN A 201 8.00 15.92 -8.28
C ASN A 201 9.09 15.02 -7.65
N PRO A 202 9.00 13.70 -7.75
CA PRO A 202 10.04 12.79 -7.26
C PRO A 202 11.28 12.80 -8.16
N GLY A 203 11.18 13.40 -9.37
CA GLY A 203 12.10 13.23 -10.48
C GLY A 203 11.87 11.91 -11.21
N LEU A 204 11.48 11.98 -12.48
CA LEU A 204 11.06 10.80 -13.27
C LEU A 204 12.16 9.73 -13.38
N ASP A 205 13.43 10.11 -13.26
CA ASP A 205 14.56 9.18 -13.26
C ASP A 205 14.73 8.40 -11.94
N ASN A 206 14.02 8.77 -10.90
CA ASN A 206 14.00 8.05 -9.62
C ASN A 206 12.81 7.08 -9.49
N VAL A 207 11.89 7.06 -10.44
CA VAL A 207 10.70 6.20 -10.45
C VAL A 207 10.96 4.98 -11.33
N GLY A 208 10.95 3.78 -10.73
CA GLY A 208 11.12 2.52 -11.46
C GLY A 208 9.88 2.15 -12.25
N LEU A 209 10.04 1.82 -13.51
CA LEU A 209 8.97 1.51 -14.44
C LEU A 209 8.32 0.14 -14.19
N LEU A 210 9.10 -0.88 -13.82
CA LEU A 210 8.66 -2.28 -13.88
C LEU A 210 7.38 -2.55 -13.07
N ARG A 211 7.26 -1.98 -11.87
CA ARG A 211 6.04 -2.09 -11.06
C ARG A 211 4.83 -1.44 -11.75
N MET A 212 5.04 -0.32 -12.42
CA MET A 212 3.96 0.37 -13.15
C MET A 212 3.46 -0.45 -14.35
N LEU A 213 4.36 -1.16 -15.03
CA LEU A 213 4.00 -2.09 -16.10
C LEU A 213 3.17 -3.28 -15.59
N GLN A 214 3.51 -3.81 -14.41
CA GLN A 214 2.70 -4.87 -13.77
C GLN A 214 1.28 -4.35 -13.45
N GLU A 215 1.16 -3.16 -12.86
CA GLU A 215 -0.14 -2.55 -12.58
C GLU A 215 -0.94 -2.27 -13.86
N ALA A 216 -0.27 -1.79 -14.90
CA ALA A 216 -0.86 -1.57 -16.22
C ALA A 216 -1.41 -2.85 -16.85
N THR A 217 -0.66 -3.94 -16.73
CA THR A 217 -1.09 -5.25 -17.26
C THR A 217 -2.31 -5.77 -16.49
N ARG A 218 -2.31 -5.61 -15.16
CA ARG A 218 -3.46 -5.98 -14.33
C ARG A 218 -4.68 -5.12 -14.65
N SER A 219 -4.52 -3.81 -14.82
CA SER A 219 -5.59 -2.87 -15.21
C SER A 219 -6.21 -3.28 -16.55
N ARG A 220 -5.41 -3.59 -17.56
CA ARG A 220 -5.93 -4.05 -18.86
C ARG A 220 -6.70 -5.37 -18.76
N ALA A 221 -6.21 -6.30 -17.94
CA ALA A 221 -6.92 -7.56 -17.70
C ALA A 221 -8.28 -7.32 -17.04
N ASP A 222 -8.36 -6.38 -16.08
CA ASP A 222 -9.62 -5.98 -15.45
C ASP A 222 -10.58 -5.36 -16.44
N VAL A 223 -10.10 -4.40 -17.25
CA VAL A 223 -10.92 -3.75 -18.29
C VAL A 223 -11.52 -4.79 -19.25
N LYS A 224 -10.68 -5.76 -19.69
CA LYS A 224 -11.12 -6.84 -20.58
C LYS A 224 -12.16 -7.75 -19.90
N ALA A 225 -11.92 -8.14 -18.65
CA ALA A 225 -12.83 -9.01 -17.91
C ALA A 225 -14.17 -8.32 -17.63
N ILE A 226 -14.16 -7.05 -17.25
CA ILE A 226 -15.37 -6.25 -16.99
C ILE A 226 -16.18 -6.06 -18.29
N ALA A 227 -15.50 -5.81 -19.41
CA ALA A 227 -16.17 -5.64 -20.70
C ALA A 227 -16.93 -6.90 -21.15
N ALA A 228 -16.49 -8.08 -20.70
CA ALA A 228 -17.15 -9.35 -20.97
C ALA A 228 -18.31 -9.69 -20.00
N MET A 229 -18.54 -8.86 -18.97
CA MET A 229 -19.66 -9.07 -18.04
C MET A 229 -21.00 -8.70 -18.69
N PRO A 230 -22.13 -9.30 -18.26
CA PRO A 230 -23.45 -8.95 -18.73
C PRO A 230 -23.79 -7.48 -18.52
N ASN A 231 -24.56 -6.90 -19.43
CA ASN A 231 -25.08 -5.52 -19.37
C ASN A 231 -23.99 -4.41 -19.37
N MET A 232 -22.85 -4.69 -20.02
CA MET A 232 -21.76 -3.72 -20.19
C MET A 232 -21.70 -3.07 -21.57
N GLU A 233 -22.58 -3.45 -22.49
CA GLU A 233 -22.65 -2.89 -23.84
C GLU A 233 -22.99 -1.38 -23.78
N GLY A 234 -22.33 -0.60 -24.61
CA GLY A 234 -22.56 0.84 -24.73
C GLY A 234 -22.03 1.70 -23.58
N LYS A 235 -21.51 1.08 -22.51
CA LYS A 235 -20.94 1.79 -21.37
C LYS A 235 -19.45 2.05 -21.58
N ASP A 236 -18.99 3.23 -21.19
CA ASP A 236 -17.58 3.53 -21.16
C ASP A 236 -16.84 2.79 -20.01
N VAL A 237 -15.50 2.87 -19.98
CA VAL A 237 -14.69 2.17 -18.99
C VAL A 237 -14.99 2.65 -17.56
N TYR A 238 -15.24 3.92 -17.35
CA TYR A 238 -15.51 4.49 -16.02
C TYR A 238 -16.88 4.06 -15.50
N GLU A 239 -17.91 4.07 -16.35
CA GLU A 239 -19.24 3.56 -16.02
C GLU A 239 -19.19 2.08 -15.64
N ARG A 240 -18.45 1.27 -16.40
CA ARG A 240 -18.27 -0.17 -16.13
C ARG A 240 -17.63 -0.40 -14.78
N PHE A 241 -16.54 0.30 -14.48
CA PHE A 241 -15.89 0.22 -13.18
C PHE A 241 -16.78 0.72 -12.05
N ALA A 242 -17.50 1.82 -12.24
CA ALA A 242 -18.42 2.35 -11.25
C ALA A 242 -19.50 1.34 -10.85
N ILE A 243 -20.07 0.64 -11.83
CA ILE A 243 -21.14 -0.35 -11.61
C ILE A 243 -20.60 -1.61 -10.92
N THR A 244 -19.40 -2.06 -11.28
CA THR A 244 -18.87 -3.37 -10.87
C THR A 244 -18.02 -3.31 -9.59
N SER A 245 -17.55 -2.13 -9.21
CA SER A 245 -16.79 -1.92 -7.97
C SER A 245 -17.72 -1.77 -6.76
N SER A 246 -17.16 -1.88 -5.58
CA SER A 246 -17.90 -1.79 -4.32
C SER A 246 -17.09 -1.09 -3.24
N HIS A 247 -17.78 -0.60 -2.20
CA HIS A 247 -17.21 -0.19 -0.92
C HIS A 247 -17.72 -1.10 0.20
N VAL A 248 -16.99 -1.15 1.30
CA VAL A 248 -17.49 -1.76 2.53
C VAL A 248 -18.48 -0.80 3.20
N VAL A 249 -19.70 -1.27 3.46
CA VAL A 249 -20.69 -0.48 4.21
C VAL A 249 -20.20 -0.27 5.64
N GLY A 250 -20.08 0.99 6.06
CA GLY A 250 -19.49 1.38 7.34
C GLY A 250 -17.98 1.59 7.30
N GLY A 251 -17.37 1.48 6.11
CA GLY A 251 -15.94 1.71 5.89
C GLY A 251 -15.10 0.43 5.90
N THR A 252 -13.94 0.49 5.26
CA THR A 252 -13.08 -0.69 5.02
C THR A 252 -12.53 -1.30 6.32
N SER A 253 -12.40 -0.51 7.40
CA SER A 253 -12.02 -1.01 8.73
C SER A 253 -12.97 -2.09 9.25
N VAL A 254 -14.26 -2.05 8.90
CA VAL A 254 -15.24 -3.08 9.30
C VAL A 254 -14.81 -4.46 8.85
N LEU A 255 -14.26 -4.59 7.63
CA LEU A 255 -13.80 -5.89 7.13
C LEU A 255 -12.58 -6.40 7.90
N THR A 256 -11.57 -5.56 8.13
CA THR A 256 -10.37 -5.98 8.87
C THR A 256 -10.65 -6.23 10.35
N ASP A 257 -11.58 -5.50 10.95
CA ASP A 257 -12.04 -5.75 12.33
C ASP A 257 -12.77 -7.10 12.44
N ARG A 258 -13.62 -7.45 11.46
CA ARG A 258 -14.26 -8.76 11.38
C ARG A 258 -13.27 -9.89 11.17
N MET A 259 -12.27 -9.70 10.30
CA MET A 259 -11.19 -10.68 10.12
C MET A 259 -10.42 -10.92 11.42
N ALA A 260 -10.05 -9.84 12.14
CA ALA A 260 -9.35 -9.96 13.42
C ALA A 260 -10.23 -10.60 14.49
N ALA A 261 -11.50 -10.21 14.59
CA ALA A 261 -12.46 -10.80 15.52
C ALA A 261 -12.67 -12.30 15.29
N ALA A 262 -12.68 -12.76 14.04
CA ALA A 262 -12.77 -14.19 13.70
C ALA A 262 -11.54 -14.98 14.20
N LEU A 263 -10.39 -14.33 14.37
CA LEU A 263 -9.18 -14.93 14.95
C LEU A 263 -9.15 -14.85 16.49
N GLY A 264 -10.04 -14.08 17.12
CA GLY A 264 -10.18 -13.96 18.57
C GLY A 264 -8.87 -13.64 19.28
N ASP A 265 -8.58 -14.36 20.36
CA ASP A 265 -7.35 -14.18 21.17
C ASP A 265 -6.04 -14.45 20.41
N GLY A 266 -6.13 -14.96 19.19
CA GLY A 266 -4.99 -15.12 18.28
C GLY A 266 -4.44 -13.79 17.75
N VAL A 267 -5.10 -12.65 17.96
CA VAL A 267 -4.62 -11.32 17.54
C VAL A 267 -4.28 -10.47 18.75
N ARG A 268 -3.05 -10.03 18.84
CA ARG A 268 -2.57 -9.13 19.91
C ARG A 268 -2.20 -7.77 19.33
N LEU A 269 -2.94 -6.76 19.68
CA LEU A 269 -2.67 -5.37 19.34
C LEU A 269 -1.68 -4.76 20.33
N ARG A 270 -0.99 -3.67 19.94
CA ARG A 270 0.05 -2.98 20.74
C ARG A 270 1.28 -3.84 21.05
N HIS A 271 1.53 -4.85 20.25
CA HIS A 271 2.71 -5.71 20.35
C HIS A 271 3.66 -5.39 19.19
N LYS A 272 4.44 -4.32 19.32
CA LYS A 272 5.41 -3.90 18.32
C LYS A 272 6.65 -4.80 18.37
N VAL A 273 6.85 -5.58 17.32
CA VAL A 273 8.02 -6.46 17.18
C VAL A 273 9.29 -5.63 16.95
N THR A 274 10.35 -5.97 17.67
CA THR A 274 11.67 -5.32 17.61
C THR A 274 12.77 -6.25 17.13
N SER A 275 12.65 -7.57 17.38
CA SER A 275 13.61 -8.54 16.84
C SER A 275 12.99 -9.89 16.53
N ILE A 276 13.63 -10.60 15.58
CA ILE A 276 13.33 -11.97 15.17
C ILE A 276 14.63 -12.73 15.13
N ASP A 277 14.78 -13.70 16.03
CA ASP A 277 15.92 -14.58 16.06
C ASP A 277 15.51 -15.97 15.52
N LEU A 278 16.20 -16.43 14.48
CA LEU A 278 15.93 -17.69 13.78
C LEU A 278 17.01 -18.70 14.11
N ASP A 279 16.62 -19.91 14.42
CA ASP A 279 17.52 -21.05 14.54
C ASP A 279 16.91 -22.29 13.87
N PRO A 280 17.68 -23.39 13.65
CA PRO A 280 17.17 -24.59 13.00
C PRO A 280 15.94 -25.20 13.68
N THR A 281 15.71 -24.93 14.96
CA THR A 281 14.61 -25.49 15.75
C THR A 281 13.37 -24.61 15.75
N GLY A 282 13.48 -23.31 15.41
CA GLY A 282 12.35 -22.36 15.36
C GLY A 282 12.75 -20.91 15.40
N CYS A 283 11.84 -20.09 15.92
CA CYS A 283 11.98 -18.64 15.93
C CYS A 283 11.63 -18.07 17.30
N GLU A 284 12.37 -17.06 17.75
CA GLU A 284 12.00 -16.19 18.87
C GLU A 284 11.67 -14.79 18.34
N VAL A 285 10.49 -14.28 18.65
CA VAL A 285 10.03 -12.93 18.30
C VAL A 285 9.93 -12.12 19.59
N ARG A 286 10.58 -10.97 19.64
CA ARG A 286 10.54 -10.04 20.78
C ARG A 286 9.81 -8.77 20.43
N CYS A 287 9.02 -8.29 21.39
CA CYS A 287 8.30 -7.03 21.28
C CYS A 287 8.92 -5.93 22.15
N GLU A 288 8.57 -4.69 21.86
CA GLU A 288 9.01 -3.48 22.57
C GLU A 288 8.62 -3.48 24.05
N ASP A 289 7.49 -4.11 24.41
CA ASP A 289 7.00 -4.28 25.79
C ASP A 289 7.78 -5.36 26.60
N GLY A 290 8.81 -5.96 26.01
CA GLY A 290 9.63 -7.02 26.61
C GLY A 290 9.02 -8.42 26.46
N SER A 291 7.83 -8.57 25.90
CA SER A 291 7.23 -9.89 25.67
C SER A 291 8.03 -10.69 24.62
N ARG A 292 8.03 -12.03 24.80
CA ARG A 292 8.74 -12.97 23.93
C ARG A 292 7.78 -14.07 23.50
N HIS A 293 7.82 -14.39 22.22
CA HIS A 293 6.97 -15.39 21.61
C HIS A 293 7.79 -16.37 20.80
N LEU A 294 7.49 -17.65 20.94
CA LEU A 294 8.20 -18.74 20.28
C LEU A 294 7.32 -19.40 19.22
N ALA A 295 7.85 -19.66 18.04
CA ALA A 295 7.14 -20.34 16.97
C ALA A 295 8.04 -21.28 16.17
N ARG A 296 7.41 -22.15 15.36
CA ARG A 296 8.11 -22.97 14.35
C ARG A 296 8.46 -22.12 13.12
N ARG A 297 7.56 -21.22 12.74
CA ARG A 297 7.66 -20.34 11.56
C ARG A 297 7.17 -18.93 11.89
N VAL A 298 7.65 -17.96 11.12
CA VAL A 298 7.21 -16.56 11.20
C VAL A 298 6.81 -16.06 9.81
N ILE A 299 5.67 -15.39 9.70
CA ILE A 299 5.28 -14.62 8.51
C ILE A 299 5.41 -13.13 8.82
N VAL A 300 6.24 -12.41 8.07
CA VAL A 300 6.34 -10.95 8.11
C VAL A 300 5.36 -10.37 7.12
N ALA A 301 4.32 -9.70 7.62
CA ALA A 301 3.26 -9.06 6.84
C ALA A 301 3.22 -7.54 7.03
N VAL A 302 4.33 -6.94 7.48
CA VAL A 302 4.49 -5.49 7.63
C VAL A 302 5.22 -4.88 6.44
N PRO A 303 4.99 -3.58 6.14
CA PRO A 303 5.74 -2.89 5.09
C PRO A 303 7.26 -2.94 5.34
N PHE A 304 8.07 -3.01 4.29
CA PHE A 304 9.53 -3.00 4.46
C PHE A 304 10.05 -1.70 5.13
N ALA A 305 9.32 -0.60 4.96
CA ALA A 305 9.62 0.63 5.71
C ALA A 305 9.58 0.42 7.23
N ALA A 306 8.64 -0.37 7.75
CA ALA A 306 8.57 -0.75 9.16
C ALA A 306 9.59 -1.84 9.51
N LEU A 307 9.78 -2.83 8.62
CA LEU A 307 10.71 -3.94 8.83
C LEU A 307 12.18 -3.49 8.98
N ARG A 308 12.55 -2.33 8.44
CA ARG A 308 13.89 -1.71 8.65
C ARG A 308 14.25 -1.54 10.11
N ASN A 309 13.26 -1.43 10.97
CA ASN A 309 13.42 -1.20 12.41
C ASN A 309 13.34 -2.50 13.24
N VAL A 310 13.30 -3.67 12.58
CA VAL A 310 13.27 -4.99 13.23
C VAL A 310 14.60 -5.68 13.00
N ALA A 311 15.28 -6.03 14.07
CA ALA A 311 16.52 -6.82 13.99
C ALA A 311 16.20 -8.26 13.60
N ILE A 312 16.86 -8.80 12.59
CA ILE A 312 16.66 -10.18 12.11
C ILE A 312 18.01 -10.91 12.20
N THR A 313 18.02 -12.05 12.88
CA THR A 313 19.22 -12.90 13.05
C THR A 313 18.91 -14.33 12.58
N PRO A 314 19.67 -14.91 11.64
CA PRO A 314 20.70 -14.26 10.83
C PRO A 314 20.12 -13.19 9.90
N SER A 315 20.92 -12.20 9.57
CA SER A 315 20.49 -11.05 8.75
C SER A 315 20.04 -11.46 7.35
N LEU A 316 19.06 -10.75 6.80
CA LEU A 316 18.70 -10.85 5.38
C LEU A 316 19.92 -10.55 4.49
N ASN A 317 19.93 -11.10 3.29
CA ASN A 317 21.01 -10.90 2.34
C ASN A 317 20.51 -10.59 0.92
N GLY A 318 21.43 -10.31 0.00
CA GLY A 318 21.18 -10.13 -1.42
C GLY A 318 20.13 -9.04 -1.73
N ALA A 319 19.33 -9.26 -2.77
CA ALA A 319 18.34 -8.32 -3.25
C ALA A 319 17.19 -8.10 -2.25
N GLN A 320 16.87 -9.09 -1.41
CA GLN A 320 15.86 -8.95 -0.37
C GLN A 320 16.31 -7.96 0.73
N ALA A 321 17.55 -8.07 1.22
CA ALA A 321 18.10 -7.10 2.15
C ALA A 321 18.20 -5.70 1.56
N ASP A 322 18.55 -5.61 0.27
CA ASP A 322 18.57 -4.35 -0.45
C ASP A 322 17.18 -3.73 -0.55
N ALA A 323 16.16 -4.52 -0.87
CA ALA A 323 14.78 -4.06 -0.93
C ALA A 323 14.26 -3.57 0.42
N VAL A 324 14.47 -4.34 1.50
CA VAL A 324 14.08 -3.91 2.85
C VAL A 324 14.72 -2.57 3.19
N ARG A 325 16.00 -2.39 2.87
CA ARG A 325 16.74 -1.15 3.18
C ARG A 325 16.32 0.03 2.31
N ARG A 326 16.02 -0.16 1.01
CA ARG A 326 15.94 0.90 0.01
C ARG A 326 14.59 1.09 -0.66
N MET A 327 13.67 0.12 -0.59
CA MET A 327 12.37 0.24 -1.27
C MET A 327 11.67 1.51 -0.83
N PRO A 328 11.40 2.46 -1.74
CA PRO A 328 10.70 3.68 -1.38
C PRO A 328 9.22 3.41 -1.17
N TYR A 329 8.62 4.23 -0.33
CA TYR A 329 7.17 4.29 -0.16
C TYR A 329 6.69 5.69 -0.54
N ASN A 330 5.61 5.76 -1.30
CA ASN A 330 5.05 7.00 -1.79
C ASN A 330 4.51 7.83 -0.62
N ASN A 331 5.02 9.04 -0.48
CA ASN A 331 4.49 10.00 0.46
C ASN A 331 3.13 10.49 -0.05
N GLN A 332 2.15 10.50 0.83
CA GLN A 332 0.83 11.06 0.55
C GLN A 332 0.33 11.80 1.79
N SER A 333 0.05 13.09 1.61
CA SER A 333 -0.65 13.92 2.58
C SER A 333 -2.07 14.17 2.11
N GLN A 334 -3.01 14.12 3.03
CA GLN A 334 -4.43 14.29 2.80
C GLN A 334 -4.96 15.39 3.70
N VAL A 335 -5.70 16.34 3.12
CA VAL A 335 -6.57 17.25 3.85
C VAL A 335 -8.01 16.90 3.51
N TRP A 336 -8.83 16.73 4.54
CA TRP A 336 -10.23 16.38 4.38
C TRP A 336 -11.11 17.59 4.68
N LEU A 337 -12.00 17.89 3.75
CA LEU A 337 -12.93 18.99 3.82
C LEU A 337 -14.36 18.49 3.69
N ARG A 338 -15.30 19.17 4.38
CA ARG A 338 -16.74 19.02 4.17
C ARG A 338 -17.20 20.02 3.12
N ILE A 339 -18.00 19.55 2.19
CA ILE A 339 -18.70 20.36 1.18
C ILE A 339 -20.06 20.73 1.74
N LYS A 340 -20.27 22.00 2.06
CA LYS A 340 -21.52 22.52 2.63
C LYS A 340 -22.59 22.76 1.58
N ALA A 341 -22.19 22.98 0.33
CA ALA A 341 -23.10 23.17 -0.81
C ALA A 341 -22.43 22.76 -2.14
N PRO A 342 -23.19 22.31 -3.14
CA PRO A 342 -22.65 21.79 -4.41
C PRO A 342 -22.12 22.95 -5.29
N TYR A 343 -20.88 23.35 -5.08
CA TYR A 343 -20.23 24.47 -5.78
C TYR A 343 -20.10 24.27 -7.29
N TRP A 344 -20.13 23.02 -7.77
CA TRP A 344 -20.09 22.66 -9.20
C TRP A 344 -21.39 23.01 -9.96
N GLU A 345 -22.47 23.24 -9.23
CA GLU A 345 -23.74 23.73 -9.83
C GLU A 345 -23.68 25.22 -10.19
N ASP A 346 -22.86 26.01 -9.45
CA ASP A 346 -22.70 27.43 -9.67
C ASP A 346 -21.90 27.74 -10.96
N ASP A 347 -20.90 26.90 -11.29
CA ASP A 347 -19.98 27.15 -12.41
C ASP A 347 -20.09 26.11 -13.54
N GLY A 348 -20.86 25.04 -13.34
CA GLY A 348 -21.10 24.00 -14.35
C GLY A 348 -19.87 23.13 -14.66
N LEU A 349 -18.80 23.20 -13.81
CA LEU A 349 -17.60 22.41 -13.99
C LEU A 349 -17.65 21.11 -13.17
N GLU A 350 -16.77 20.20 -13.48
CA GLU A 350 -16.60 18.95 -12.75
C GLU A 350 -16.29 19.21 -11.27
N ALA A 351 -16.82 18.39 -10.35
CA ALA A 351 -16.64 18.57 -8.92
C ALA A 351 -15.18 18.34 -8.46
N SER A 352 -14.44 17.48 -9.14
CA SER A 352 -13.04 17.16 -8.84
C SER A 352 -12.09 17.98 -9.71
N MET A 353 -10.89 18.26 -9.20
CA MET A 353 -9.85 19.06 -9.86
C MET A 353 -8.52 18.34 -9.87
N TRP A 354 -7.81 18.40 -10.99
CA TRP A 354 -6.37 18.24 -11.05
C TRP A 354 -5.73 19.63 -11.05
N THR A 355 -4.62 19.81 -10.33
CA THR A 355 -3.97 21.13 -10.26
C THR A 355 -2.45 21.02 -10.39
N ASP A 356 -1.81 22.05 -10.94
CA ASP A 356 -0.36 22.24 -10.95
C ASP A 356 0.17 22.97 -9.69
N GLY A 357 -0.68 23.24 -8.71
CA GLY A 357 -0.37 23.90 -7.46
C GLY A 357 0.21 22.97 -6.37
N PRO A 358 0.07 23.33 -5.09
CA PRO A 358 0.60 22.59 -3.95
C PRO A 358 -0.07 21.21 -3.77
N PHE A 359 -1.27 21.06 -4.26
CA PHE A 359 -2.04 19.82 -4.24
C PHE A 359 -2.16 19.26 -5.65
N SER A 360 -1.96 17.95 -5.82
CA SER A 360 -2.05 17.33 -7.15
C SER A 360 -3.47 17.00 -7.55
N LEU A 361 -4.26 16.51 -6.59
CA LEU A 361 -5.64 16.08 -6.82
C LEU A 361 -6.55 16.58 -5.71
N ILE A 362 -7.67 17.15 -6.09
CA ILE A 362 -8.75 17.59 -5.21
C ILE A 362 -9.97 16.80 -5.64
N ARG A 363 -10.39 15.83 -4.83
CA ARG A 363 -11.42 14.87 -5.21
C ARG A 363 -12.67 15.04 -4.36
N GLN A 364 -13.78 15.33 -5.00
CA GLN A 364 -15.07 15.09 -4.40
C GLN A 364 -15.26 13.56 -4.29
N GLN A 365 -15.57 13.09 -3.10
CA GLN A 365 -15.76 11.67 -2.82
C GLN A 365 -17.25 11.30 -2.94
N LEU A 366 -17.53 10.15 -3.57
CA LEU A 366 -18.81 9.48 -3.40
C LEU A 366 -18.68 8.56 -2.18
N GLU A 367 -19.46 8.81 -1.14
CA GLU A 367 -19.48 8.01 0.05
C GLU A 367 -20.29 6.73 -0.16
N TYR A 368 -20.06 5.71 0.69
CA TYR A 368 -20.78 4.42 0.60
C TYR A 368 -22.31 4.56 0.82
N ASP A 369 -22.77 5.67 1.40
CA ASP A 369 -24.20 6.02 1.57
C ASP A 369 -24.77 6.84 0.42
N GLY A 370 -24.01 7.05 -0.66
CA GLY A 370 -24.41 7.78 -1.87
C GLY A 370 -24.28 9.28 -1.78
N LYS A 371 -23.80 9.83 -0.66
CA LYS A 371 -23.61 11.27 -0.48
C LYS A 371 -22.36 11.78 -1.21
N ARG A 372 -22.27 13.08 -1.33
CA ARG A 372 -21.17 13.81 -1.98
C ARG A 372 -20.72 15.02 -1.14
N GLU A 373 -20.62 14.80 0.16
CA GLU A 373 -20.34 15.85 1.14
C GLU A 373 -18.86 15.94 1.53
N LEU A 374 -18.02 15.03 1.06
CA LEU A 374 -16.61 14.95 1.43
C LEU A 374 -15.71 15.27 0.24
N MET A 375 -14.60 15.93 0.55
CA MET A 375 -13.54 16.24 -0.39
C MET A 375 -12.20 15.82 0.19
N SER A 376 -11.42 15.06 -0.58
CA SER A 376 -10.01 14.77 -0.26
C SER A 376 -9.10 15.64 -1.10
N VAL A 377 -8.20 16.38 -0.45
CA VAL A 377 -7.18 17.23 -1.07
C VAL A 377 -5.83 16.56 -0.89
N LEU A 378 -5.22 16.11 -2.00
CA LEU A 378 -4.09 15.19 -1.98
C LEU A 378 -2.81 15.84 -2.49
N SER A 379 -1.74 15.70 -1.72
CA SER A 379 -0.36 15.95 -2.12
C SER A 379 0.44 14.66 -2.15
N PHE A 380 1.34 14.54 -3.10
CA PHE A 380 2.21 13.36 -3.25
C PHE A 380 3.69 13.74 -3.23
N GLY A 381 4.55 12.75 -2.99
CA GLY A 381 6.00 12.85 -3.12
C GLY A 381 6.63 14.00 -2.31
N ASN A 382 7.45 14.81 -2.94
CA ASN A 382 8.13 15.94 -2.30
C ASN A 382 7.17 17.07 -1.92
N LYS A 383 6.08 17.26 -2.68
CA LYS A 383 5.04 18.24 -2.34
C LYS A 383 4.36 17.93 -1.01
N SER A 384 4.10 16.64 -0.74
CA SER A 384 3.51 16.21 0.51
C SER A 384 4.38 16.55 1.71
N LYS A 385 5.73 16.53 1.57
CA LYS A 385 6.65 16.91 2.64
C LYS A 385 6.49 18.37 3.04
N ALA A 386 6.29 19.27 2.07
CA ALA A 386 6.06 20.69 2.35
C ALA A 386 4.72 20.90 3.07
N VAL A 387 3.67 20.21 2.65
CA VAL A 387 2.36 20.23 3.32
C VAL A 387 2.46 19.63 4.72
N ASP A 388 3.16 18.51 4.89
CA ASP A 388 3.31 17.81 6.16
C ASP A 388 4.15 18.60 7.20
N ALA A 389 4.96 19.56 6.76
CA ALA A 389 5.69 20.45 7.65
C ALA A 389 4.79 21.49 8.38
N LEU A 390 3.57 21.68 7.88
CA LEU A 390 2.60 22.60 8.45
C LEU A 390 1.80 21.93 9.59
N SER A 391 1.26 22.75 10.51
CA SER A 391 0.30 22.26 11.50
C SER A 391 -0.99 21.75 10.82
N PRO A 392 -1.78 20.88 11.47
CA PRO A 392 -3.06 20.42 10.90
C PRO A 392 -3.99 21.56 10.49
N ALA A 393 -4.08 22.62 11.31
CA ALA A 393 -4.91 23.80 11.03
C ALA A 393 -4.38 24.59 9.83
N ASP A 394 -3.04 24.75 9.72
CA ASP A 394 -2.42 25.45 8.60
C ASP A 394 -2.56 24.69 7.28
N ARG A 395 -2.51 23.35 7.32
CA ARG A 395 -2.81 22.50 6.14
C ARG A 395 -4.25 22.74 5.68
N GLY A 396 -5.20 22.78 6.61
CA GLY A 396 -6.60 23.08 6.32
C GLY A 396 -6.80 24.45 5.68
N ARG A 397 -6.18 25.50 6.27
CA ARG A 397 -6.20 26.85 5.70
C ARG A 397 -5.59 26.89 4.31
N LEU A 398 -4.38 26.36 4.14
CA LEU A 398 -3.70 26.29 2.84
C LEU A 398 -4.60 25.65 1.76
N ALA A 399 -5.28 24.55 2.11
CA ALA A 399 -6.16 23.85 1.18
C ALA A 399 -7.37 24.71 0.79
N ILE A 400 -8.07 25.29 1.77
CA ILE A 400 -9.25 26.12 1.53
C ILE A 400 -8.87 27.37 0.74
N ASP A 401 -7.87 28.13 1.18
CA ASP A 401 -7.43 29.38 0.53
C ASP A 401 -7.00 29.13 -0.92
N TYR A 402 -6.26 28.04 -1.17
CA TYR A 402 -5.86 27.66 -2.51
C TYR A 402 -7.08 27.34 -3.39
N ILE A 403 -8.00 26.50 -2.90
CA ILE A 403 -9.18 26.09 -3.66
C ILE A 403 -10.09 27.29 -3.95
N GLU A 404 -10.36 28.15 -2.96
CA GLU A 404 -11.18 29.34 -3.12
C GLU A 404 -10.56 30.39 -4.05
N LYS A 405 -9.22 30.44 -4.11
CA LYS A 405 -8.49 31.30 -5.05
C LYS A 405 -8.68 30.82 -6.49
N VAL A 406 -8.45 29.52 -6.76
CA VAL A 406 -8.47 28.99 -8.13
C VAL A 406 -9.87 28.66 -8.62
N ARG A 407 -10.84 28.47 -7.69
CA ARG A 407 -12.24 28.17 -8.00
C ARG A 407 -13.20 28.97 -7.10
N PRO A 408 -13.50 30.21 -7.45
CA PRO A 408 -14.29 31.13 -6.61
C PRO A 408 -15.70 30.64 -6.23
N SER A 409 -16.31 29.72 -6.99
CA SER A 409 -17.60 29.10 -6.66
C SER A 409 -17.57 28.30 -5.34
N THR A 410 -16.38 27.95 -4.84
CA THR A 410 -16.19 27.23 -3.57
C THR A 410 -16.19 28.12 -2.34
N ARG A 411 -16.13 29.44 -2.50
CA ARG A 411 -16.02 30.41 -1.39
C ARG A 411 -17.12 30.22 -0.35
N GLY A 412 -16.68 30.03 0.90
CA GLY A 412 -17.56 29.82 2.04
C GLY A 412 -18.30 28.48 2.06
N LYS A 413 -18.06 27.58 1.07
CA LYS A 413 -18.72 26.28 0.96
C LYS A 413 -17.88 25.12 1.47
N LEU A 414 -16.65 25.36 1.91
CA LEU A 414 -15.73 24.34 2.41
C LEU A 414 -15.50 24.50 3.90
N GLU A 415 -15.37 23.37 4.61
CA GLU A 415 -15.09 23.33 6.03
C GLU A 415 -14.01 22.28 6.30
N PHE A 416 -13.00 22.64 7.08
CA PHE A 416 -11.92 21.72 7.46
C PHE A 416 -12.41 20.64 8.42
N ILE A 417 -12.11 19.37 8.14
CA ILE A 417 -12.42 18.22 8.99
C ILE A 417 -11.15 17.71 9.68
N GLY A 418 -10.10 17.47 8.91
CA GLY A 418 -8.87 16.87 9.45
C GLY A 418 -7.82 16.59 8.40
N VAL A 419 -6.70 16.05 8.85
CA VAL A 419 -5.55 15.67 8.00
C VAL A 419 -5.09 14.27 8.29
N HIS A 420 -4.46 13.65 7.30
CA HIS A 420 -3.73 12.39 7.47
C HIS A 420 -2.49 12.39 6.57
N SER A 421 -1.39 11.81 7.05
CA SER A 421 -0.20 11.56 6.25
C SER A 421 0.34 10.16 6.50
N TRP A 422 0.34 9.35 5.46
CA TRP A 422 0.93 8.01 5.52
C TRP A 422 2.44 8.04 5.70
N ALA A 423 3.12 9.10 5.26
CA ALA A 423 4.56 9.25 5.43
C ALA A 423 4.96 9.56 6.87
N GLN A 424 4.06 10.19 7.64
CA GLN A 424 4.26 10.49 9.05
C GLN A 424 3.87 9.34 9.98
N ASP A 425 3.23 8.28 9.46
CA ASP A 425 2.92 7.07 10.24
C ASP A 425 4.17 6.18 10.31
N PRO A 426 4.80 6.04 11.49
CA PRO A 426 6.04 5.27 11.66
C PRO A 426 5.87 3.77 11.44
N LEU A 427 4.63 3.26 11.49
CA LEU A 427 4.32 1.86 11.26
C LEU A 427 4.10 1.53 9.77
N GLN A 428 3.89 2.56 8.93
CA GLN A 428 3.62 2.38 7.51
C GLN A 428 4.73 2.96 6.62
N GLY A 429 5.24 4.13 6.97
CA GLY A 429 6.32 4.82 6.25
C GLY A 429 5.94 5.33 4.86
N GLY A 430 4.66 5.31 4.52
CA GLY A 430 4.08 5.77 3.25
C GLY A 430 2.85 5.01 2.80
N CYS A 431 2.19 5.51 1.76
CA CYS A 431 0.92 4.99 1.25
C CYS A 431 1.10 3.65 0.52
N SER A 432 1.95 3.59 -0.50
CA SER A 432 2.23 2.41 -1.31
C SER A 432 3.72 2.30 -1.60
N HIS A 433 4.22 1.08 -1.81
CA HIS A 433 5.61 0.89 -2.23
C HIS A 433 5.83 1.36 -3.66
N ALA A 434 7.08 1.65 -4.00
CA ALA A 434 7.52 1.88 -5.37
C ALA A 434 8.81 1.11 -5.63
N PHE A 435 9.16 0.90 -6.90
CA PHE A 435 10.45 0.34 -7.25
C PHE A 435 11.43 1.45 -7.62
N LEU A 436 12.70 1.23 -7.32
CA LEU A 436 13.78 2.02 -7.88
C LEU A 436 14.14 1.47 -9.26
N PRO A 437 14.59 2.32 -10.19
CA PRO A 437 15.14 1.89 -11.47
C PRO A 437 16.31 0.91 -11.28
N TRP A 438 16.46 -0.04 -12.20
CA TRP A 438 17.55 -1.03 -12.26
C TRP A 438 17.64 -1.97 -11.03
N ARG A 439 16.54 -2.06 -10.26
CA ARG A 439 16.39 -2.98 -9.11
C ARG A 439 15.11 -3.78 -9.15
N GLY A 440 14.18 -3.36 -9.99
CA GLY A 440 12.84 -3.92 -10.04
C GLY A 440 12.82 -5.40 -10.36
N ALA A 441 13.57 -5.84 -11.36
CA ALA A 441 13.63 -7.24 -11.76
C ALA A 441 14.24 -8.14 -10.67
N ALA A 442 15.31 -7.69 -10.01
CA ALA A 442 15.92 -8.42 -8.89
C ALA A 442 14.97 -8.48 -7.68
N TRP A 443 14.30 -7.38 -7.36
CA TRP A 443 13.37 -7.33 -6.26
C TRP A 443 12.12 -8.19 -6.52
N ALA A 444 11.48 -8.04 -7.69
CA ALA A 444 10.28 -8.79 -8.06
C ALA A 444 10.42 -10.31 -7.86
N ASN A 445 11.61 -10.84 -8.14
CA ASN A 445 11.90 -12.27 -8.06
C ASN A 445 12.41 -12.75 -6.68
N THR A 446 12.59 -11.84 -5.71
CA THR A 446 13.18 -12.19 -4.40
C THR A 446 12.36 -11.77 -3.18
N LEU A 447 11.47 -10.76 -3.31
CA LEU A 447 10.76 -10.17 -2.16
C LEU A 447 9.92 -11.18 -1.38
N ASN A 448 9.42 -12.20 -2.03
CA ASN A 448 8.56 -13.22 -1.47
C ASN A 448 9.30 -14.49 -1.05
N LYS A 449 10.60 -14.63 -1.34
CA LYS A 449 11.34 -15.84 -1.00
C LYS A 449 11.55 -15.98 0.49
N PRO A 450 11.37 -17.18 1.05
CA PRO A 450 11.67 -17.43 2.46
C PRO A 450 13.14 -17.18 2.81
N HIS A 451 13.36 -16.73 4.05
CA HIS A 451 14.69 -16.63 4.66
C HIS A 451 14.70 -17.52 5.90
N HIS A 452 15.27 -18.72 5.79
CA HIS A 452 15.17 -19.77 6.81
C HIS A 452 13.70 -20.04 7.19
N GLN A 453 13.31 -19.82 8.45
CA GLN A 453 11.95 -20.02 8.96
C GLN A 453 11.07 -18.77 8.80
N LEU A 454 11.55 -17.73 8.14
CA LEU A 454 10.88 -16.45 7.94
C LEU A 454 10.28 -16.37 6.54
N TYR A 455 8.98 -16.07 6.44
CA TYR A 455 8.20 -15.93 5.22
C TYR A 455 7.71 -14.49 5.09
N PHE A 456 7.40 -14.06 3.87
CA PHE A 456 7.06 -12.66 3.61
C PHE A 456 5.71 -12.56 2.91
N ALA A 457 4.84 -11.71 3.44
CA ALA A 457 3.56 -11.33 2.88
C ALA A 457 3.41 -9.80 2.84
N GLY A 458 2.37 -9.31 2.22
CA GLY A 458 2.10 -7.89 2.06
C GLY A 458 2.00 -7.51 0.59
N GLU A 459 1.27 -6.45 0.31
CA GLU A 459 1.04 -5.94 -1.05
C GLU A 459 2.35 -5.70 -1.83
N HIS A 460 3.45 -5.37 -1.13
CA HIS A 460 4.78 -5.18 -1.70
C HIS A 460 5.48 -6.48 -2.13
N THR A 461 4.96 -7.65 -1.74
CA THR A 461 5.45 -8.98 -2.17
C THR A 461 4.52 -9.66 -3.18
N ARG A 462 3.64 -8.89 -3.80
CA ARG A 462 2.66 -9.35 -4.79
C ARG A 462 3.30 -10.00 -6.01
N ARG A 463 2.49 -10.79 -6.71
CA ARG A 463 2.88 -11.41 -7.98
C ARG A 463 1.94 -11.03 -9.11
N LEU A 464 0.65 -11.22 -8.97
CA LEU A 464 -0.34 -11.04 -10.04
C LEU A 464 -1.29 -9.87 -9.75
N GLU A 465 -1.70 -9.74 -8.50
CA GLU A 465 -2.75 -8.83 -8.08
C GLU A 465 -2.24 -7.43 -7.68
N VAL A 466 -3.15 -6.52 -7.36
CA VAL A 466 -2.85 -5.15 -6.90
C VAL A 466 -3.71 -4.79 -5.68
N GLY A 467 -3.28 -3.79 -4.92
CA GLY A 467 -4.06 -3.26 -3.79
C GLY A 467 -4.37 -4.28 -2.69
N MET A 468 -5.62 -4.28 -2.20
CA MET A 468 -6.07 -5.20 -1.14
C MET A 468 -6.04 -6.66 -1.61
N GLU A 469 -6.37 -6.92 -2.88
CA GLU A 469 -6.33 -8.26 -3.44
C GLU A 469 -4.91 -8.82 -3.47
N ALA A 470 -3.91 -8.00 -3.81
CA ALA A 470 -2.50 -8.39 -3.73
C ALA A 470 -2.04 -8.68 -2.29
N ALA A 471 -2.55 -7.93 -1.31
CA ALA A 471 -2.28 -8.23 0.09
C ALA A 471 -2.85 -9.61 0.47
N MET A 472 -4.08 -9.91 0.07
CA MET A 472 -4.73 -11.20 0.30
C MET A 472 -4.01 -12.35 -0.42
N GLU A 473 -3.66 -12.17 -1.71
CA GLU A 473 -2.85 -13.10 -2.51
C GLU A 473 -1.54 -13.45 -1.81
N SER A 474 -0.82 -12.45 -1.36
CA SER A 474 0.48 -12.64 -0.71
C SER A 474 0.37 -13.36 0.64
N GLY A 475 -0.71 -13.11 1.38
CA GLY A 475 -1.00 -13.79 2.64
C GLY A 475 -1.31 -15.28 2.43
N GLU A 476 -2.13 -15.59 1.45
CA GLU A 476 -2.47 -16.96 1.04
C GLU A 476 -1.20 -17.73 0.59
N ARG A 477 -0.40 -17.13 -0.28
CA ARG A 477 0.87 -17.73 -0.73
C ARG A 477 1.80 -18.03 0.43
N ALA A 478 2.02 -17.07 1.33
CA ALA A 478 2.90 -17.27 2.48
C ALA A 478 2.38 -18.34 3.44
N ALA A 479 1.06 -18.46 3.60
CA ALA A 479 0.45 -19.54 4.38
C ALA A 479 0.70 -20.91 3.73
N LEU A 480 0.55 -21.05 2.43
CA LEU A 480 0.83 -22.30 1.68
C LEU A 480 2.31 -22.68 1.79
N GLU A 481 3.23 -21.74 1.59
CA GLU A 481 4.67 -21.96 1.75
C GLU A 481 5.02 -22.45 3.18
N VAL A 482 4.36 -21.91 4.20
CA VAL A 482 4.52 -22.37 5.59
C VAL A 482 3.99 -23.78 5.77
N LEU A 483 2.81 -24.10 5.26
CA LEU A 483 2.22 -25.46 5.35
C LEU A 483 3.12 -26.49 4.70
N GLU A 484 3.62 -26.24 3.49
CA GLU A 484 4.58 -27.10 2.80
C GLU A 484 5.87 -27.34 3.60
N SER A 485 6.33 -26.31 4.33
CA SER A 485 7.54 -26.42 5.15
C SER A 485 7.34 -27.13 6.49
N LEU A 486 6.08 -27.36 6.90
CA LEU A 486 5.72 -28.02 8.17
C LEU A 486 5.30 -29.49 7.98
N GLY A 487 4.84 -29.85 6.76
CA GLY A 487 4.51 -31.24 6.36
C GLY A 487 5.71 -32.01 6.00
#